data_bd6a1a0dc445b4cd70cce7ad39b6e41b
#
_entry.id   bd6a1a0dc445b4cd70cce7ad39b6e41b
#
_cell.length_a   1.000
_cell.length_b   1.000
_cell.length_c   1.000
_cell.angle_alpha   90.00
_cell.angle_beta   90.00
_cell.angle_gamma   90.00
#
_symmetry.space_group_name_H-M   'P 1'
#
loop_
_entity.id
_entity.type
_entity.pdbx_description
1 polymer ?
#
loop_
_entity_poly.entity_id
_entity_poly.type
_entity_poly.pdbx_seq_one_letter_code
_entity_poly.pdbx_strand_id
1 'polypeptide(L)'
;LFTGGVQRSLVSALWNTFAIAMIAATVSTLLGSIAAIGIFNLRSRTRQVMNFANAIPMMNADIITGVSLFLLFVSFGVSQGFTTVVLAHITFCTPYVVLSVMPRLKKMNQNVYEAALDLGATPFQALRKVILPEIRPGMISGFILAFTLSIDDFAVTIFTIGNEGLETLSTFIYADARKGGLTPELRPLSTIIFVTVLVLLIVINKRAEKSKS
;
A
#
# COMPACT_ATOMS: atom_id res chain seq x y z
N LEU A 1 27.32 21.73 -15.84
CA LEU A 1 26.40 22.47 -14.96
C LEU A 1 25.01 21.84 -14.85
N PHE A 2 24.55 21.06 -15.85
CA PHE A 2 23.22 20.43 -15.84
C PHE A 2 23.16 19.05 -15.18
N THR A 3 24.27 18.31 -15.12
CA THR A 3 24.34 16.95 -14.57
C THR A 3 24.13 16.87 -13.05
N GLY A 4 24.58 17.85 -12.29
CA GLY A 4 24.42 17.84 -10.82
C GLY A 4 23.00 18.13 -10.32
N GLY A 5 22.18 18.86 -11.11
CA GLY A 5 20.79 19.18 -10.77
C GLY A 5 19.84 18.00 -10.98
N VAL A 6 19.99 17.27 -12.08
CA VAL A 6 19.16 16.10 -12.42
C VAL A 6 19.41 14.94 -11.44
N GLN A 7 20.68 14.71 -11.05
CA GLN A 7 20.99 13.69 -10.04
C GLN A 7 20.40 14.01 -8.66
N ARG A 8 20.42 15.27 -8.24
CA ARG A 8 19.82 15.68 -6.97
C ARG A 8 18.30 15.52 -6.98
N SER A 9 17.64 15.91 -8.07
CA SER A 9 16.19 15.76 -8.19
C SER A 9 15.77 14.28 -8.27
N LEU A 10 16.54 13.43 -8.96
CA LEU A 10 16.29 11.98 -9.00
C LEU A 10 16.44 11.33 -7.62
N VAL A 11 17.49 11.65 -6.87
CA VAL A 11 17.70 11.12 -5.51
C VAL A 11 16.58 11.59 -4.58
N SER A 12 16.16 12.84 -4.69
CA SER A 12 15.04 13.37 -3.91
C SER A 12 13.72 12.67 -4.27
N ALA A 13 13.46 12.44 -5.56
CA ALA A 13 12.29 11.72 -6.02
C ALA A 13 12.26 10.26 -5.54
N LEU A 14 13.39 9.56 -5.56
CA LEU A 14 13.55 8.22 -4.99
C LEU A 14 13.28 8.20 -3.49
N TRP A 15 13.84 9.16 -2.76
CA TRP A 15 13.64 9.26 -1.33
C TRP A 15 12.18 9.54 -0.97
N ASN A 16 11.55 10.48 -1.69
CA ASN A 16 10.12 10.78 -1.50
C ASN A 16 9.24 9.57 -1.77
N THR A 17 9.49 8.86 -2.87
CA THR A 17 8.76 7.63 -3.21
C THR A 17 8.88 6.58 -2.10
N PHE A 18 10.11 6.34 -1.64
CA PHE A 18 10.35 5.38 -0.57
C PHE A 18 9.70 5.80 0.76
N ALA A 19 9.82 7.07 1.13
CA ALA A 19 9.23 7.60 2.36
C ALA A 19 7.70 7.53 2.34
N ILE A 20 7.07 7.95 1.23
CA ILE A 20 5.61 7.86 1.04
C ILE A 20 5.17 6.39 1.12
N ALA A 21 5.83 5.49 0.40
CA ALA A 21 5.48 4.08 0.38
C ALA A 21 5.64 3.41 1.76
N MET A 22 6.69 3.71 2.50
CA MET A 22 6.91 3.17 3.85
C MET A 22 5.84 3.66 4.83
N ILE A 23 5.55 4.95 4.84
CA ILE A 23 4.54 5.53 5.72
C ILE A 23 3.15 4.98 5.35
N ALA A 24 2.80 5.03 4.06
CA ALA A 24 1.51 4.55 3.58
C ALA A 24 1.30 3.06 3.87
N ALA A 25 2.29 2.22 3.56
CA ALA A 25 2.20 0.78 3.82
C ALA A 25 2.09 0.46 5.32
N THR A 26 2.85 1.15 6.17
CA THR A 26 2.81 0.94 7.63
C THR A 26 1.44 1.32 8.18
N VAL A 27 0.96 2.52 7.87
CA VAL A 27 -0.33 3.01 8.37
C VAL A 27 -1.49 2.20 7.80
N SER A 28 -1.48 1.89 6.50
CA SER A 28 -2.49 1.04 5.87
C SER A 28 -2.53 -0.36 6.47
N THR A 29 -1.37 -0.92 6.83
CA THR A 29 -1.31 -2.25 7.47
C THR A 29 -1.94 -2.23 8.85
N LEU A 30 -1.71 -1.20 9.63
CA LEU A 30 -2.35 -1.04 10.94
C LEU A 30 -3.86 -0.84 10.79
N LEU A 31 -4.29 0.13 9.99
CA LEU A 31 -5.70 0.45 9.77
C LEU A 31 -6.46 -0.72 9.13
N GLY A 32 -5.90 -1.33 8.09
CA GLY A 32 -6.49 -2.46 7.39
C GLY A 32 -6.60 -3.71 8.27
N SER A 33 -5.62 -3.95 9.15
CA SER A 33 -5.70 -5.07 10.10
C SER A 33 -6.78 -4.84 11.14
N ILE A 34 -6.89 -3.63 11.69
CA ILE A 34 -7.97 -3.26 12.63
C ILE A 34 -9.33 -3.38 11.95
N ALA A 35 -9.46 -2.86 10.73
CA ALA A 35 -10.69 -2.95 9.94
C ALA A 35 -11.05 -4.42 9.63
N ALA A 36 -10.08 -5.25 9.25
CA ALA A 36 -10.30 -6.68 8.99
C ALA A 36 -10.82 -7.41 10.24
N ILE A 37 -10.24 -7.16 11.42
CA ILE A 37 -10.71 -7.74 12.69
C ILE A 37 -12.11 -7.25 13.00
N GLY A 38 -12.38 -5.94 12.84
CA GLY A 38 -13.71 -5.37 13.02
C GLY A 38 -14.76 -6.01 12.12
N ILE A 39 -14.47 -6.09 10.80
CA ILE A 39 -15.37 -6.71 9.81
C ILE A 39 -15.61 -8.21 10.13
N PHE A 40 -14.57 -8.91 10.56
CA PHE A 40 -14.67 -10.33 10.89
C PHE A 40 -15.65 -10.60 12.04
N ASN A 41 -15.72 -9.72 13.03
CA ASN A 41 -16.60 -9.83 14.19
C ASN A 41 -18.05 -9.41 13.90
N LEU A 42 -18.37 -8.88 12.72
CA LEU A 42 -19.74 -8.51 12.34
C LEU A 42 -20.60 -9.74 12.03
N ARG A 43 -21.93 -9.58 12.17
CA ARG A 43 -22.91 -10.58 11.73
C ARG A 43 -22.72 -10.89 10.25
N SER A 44 -23.01 -12.13 9.85
CA SER A 44 -22.75 -12.66 8.50
C SER A 44 -23.22 -11.74 7.36
N ARG A 45 -24.45 -11.19 7.44
CA ARG A 45 -24.97 -10.27 6.40
C ARG A 45 -24.18 -8.96 6.35
N THR A 46 -23.96 -8.32 7.50
CA THR A 46 -23.21 -7.06 7.59
C THR A 46 -21.76 -7.25 7.14
N ARG A 47 -21.13 -8.38 7.51
CA ARG A 47 -19.78 -8.74 7.08
C ARG A 47 -19.68 -8.88 5.56
N GLN A 48 -20.71 -9.48 4.91
CA GLN A 48 -20.73 -9.59 3.44
C GLN A 48 -20.82 -8.21 2.79
N VAL A 49 -21.70 -7.34 3.29
CA VAL A 49 -21.85 -5.96 2.79
C VAL A 49 -20.54 -5.18 2.97
N MET A 50 -19.91 -5.27 4.14
CA MET A 50 -18.65 -4.58 4.40
C MET A 50 -17.49 -5.10 3.53
N ASN A 51 -17.41 -6.41 3.30
CA ASN A 51 -16.42 -6.98 2.38
C ASN A 51 -16.67 -6.53 0.94
N PHE A 52 -17.92 -6.44 0.51
CA PHE A 52 -18.28 -5.90 -0.80
C PHE A 52 -17.91 -4.42 -0.91
N ALA A 53 -18.27 -3.61 0.11
CA ALA A 53 -17.89 -2.19 0.15
C ALA A 53 -16.37 -1.99 0.11
N ASN A 54 -15.60 -2.84 0.79
CA ASN A 54 -14.13 -2.83 0.74
C ASN A 54 -13.58 -3.17 -0.64
N ALA A 55 -14.30 -3.97 -1.43
CA ALA A 55 -13.88 -4.36 -2.78
C ALA A 55 -14.14 -3.26 -3.82
N ILE A 56 -15.10 -2.36 -3.60
CA ILE A 56 -15.46 -1.29 -4.55
C ILE A 56 -14.26 -0.42 -4.95
N PRO A 57 -13.47 0.15 -4.01
CA PRO A 57 -12.31 0.95 -4.38
C PRO A 57 -11.27 0.19 -5.21
N MET A 58 -11.13 -1.12 -4.99
CA MET A 58 -10.17 -1.97 -5.72
C MET A 58 -10.59 -2.25 -7.16
N MET A 59 -11.89 -2.10 -7.48
CA MET A 59 -12.42 -2.29 -8.83
C MET A 59 -12.41 -1.01 -9.65
N ASN A 60 -12.24 0.14 -9.01
CA ASN A 60 -12.17 1.43 -9.69
C ASN A 60 -10.81 1.60 -10.38
N ALA A 61 -10.81 2.31 -11.51
CA ALA A 61 -9.56 2.75 -12.11
C ALA A 61 -8.85 3.77 -11.19
N ASP A 62 -7.54 3.65 -11.08
CA ASP A 62 -6.70 4.50 -10.19
C ASP A 62 -6.88 5.99 -10.49
N ILE A 63 -7.09 6.34 -11.77
CA ILE A 63 -7.39 7.72 -12.20
C ILE A 63 -8.67 8.25 -11.53
N ILE A 64 -9.73 7.44 -11.47
CA ILE A 64 -11.00 7.84 -10.84
C ILE A 64 -10.78 8.07 -9.34
N THR A 65 -10.04 7.17 -8.70
CA THR A 65 -9.67 7.30 -7.29
C THR A 65 -8.85 8.57 -7.04
N GLY A 66 -7.84 8.82 -7.89
CA GLY A 66 -6.99 10.01 -7.80
C GLY A 66 -7.78 11.31 -7.96
N VAL A 67 -8.63 11.41 -8.99
CA VAL A 67 -9.48 12.60 -9.22
C VAL A 67 -10.47 12.79 -8.08
N SER A 68 -11.09 11.72 -7.56
CA SER A 68 -12.04 11.81 -6.45
C SER A 68 -11.38 12.31 -5.18
N LEU A 69 -10.19 11.82 -4.85
CA LEU A 69 -9.42 12.30 -3.70
C LEU A 69 -8.95 13.74 -3.88
N PHE A 70 -8.52 14.11 -5.08
CA PHE A 70 -8.19 15.49 -5.41
C PHE A 70 -9.36 16.43 -5.12
N LEU A 71 -10.55 16.13 -5.68
CA LEU A 71 -11.75 16.93 -5.46
C LEU A 71 -12.13 17.00 -3.98
N LEU A 72 -11.97 15.88 -3.25
CA LEU A 72 -12.21 15.83 -1.82
C LEU A 72 -11.27 16.79 -1.07
N PHE A 73 -9.96 16.73 -1.32
CA PHE A 73 -8.98 17.60 -0.67
C PHE A 73 -9.24 19.09 -0.99
N VAL A 74 -9.55 19.41 -2.25
CA VAL A 74 -9.90 20.77 -2.65
C VAL A 74 -11.16 21.26 -1.94
N SER A 75 -12.20 20.43 -1.82
CA SER A 75 -13.45 20.80 -1.14
C SER A 75 -13.27 21.06 0.36
N PHE A 76 -12.30 20.41 0.99
CA PHE A 76 -11.92 20.67 2.38
C PHE A 76 -10.89 21.79 2.55
N GLY A 77 -10.45 22.44 1.46
CA GLY A 77 -9.44 23.50 1.50
C GLY A 77 -8.05 23.01 1.92
N VAL A 78 -7.76 21.71 1.76
CA VAL A 78 -6.44 21.13 2.09
C VAL A 78 -5.47 21.44 0.95
N SER A 79 -4.35 22.10 1.26
CA SER A 79 -3.26 22.32 0.31
C SER A 79 -2.65 20.98 -0.08
N GLN A 80 -2.43 20.81 -1.39
CA GLN A 80 -1.85 19.60 -1.93
C GLN A 80 -0.34 19.58 -1.71
N GLY A 81 0.20 18.36 -1.48
CA GLY A 81 1.62 18.18 -1.20
C GLY A 81 1.90 16.79 -0.62
N PHE A 82 2.98 16.65 0.13
CA PHE A 82 3.39 15.39 0.72
C PHE A 82 2.28 14.70 1.56
N THR A 83 1.58 15.47 2.38
CA THR A 83 0.53 14.94 3.28
C THR A 83 -0.66 14.38 2.51
N THR A 84 -1.12 15.07 1.47
CA THR A 84 -2.24 14.62 0.63
C THR A 84 -1.89 13.38 -0.17
N VAL A 85 -0.66 13.28 -0.68
CA VAL A 85 -0.17 12.06 -1.32
C VAL A 85 -0.16 10.88 -0.33
N VAL A 86 0.41 11.07 0.86
CA VAL A 86 0.43 10.01 1.89
C VAL A 86 -0.98 9.56 2.27
N LEU A 87 -1.91 10.50 2.51
CA LEU A 87 -3.30 10.19 2.85
C LEU A 87 -4.02 9.44 1.72
N ALA A 88 -3.78 9.86 0.47
CA ALA A 88 -4.33 9.19 -0.69
C ALA A 88 -3.82 7.74 -0.79
N HIS A 89 -2.51 7.55 -0.61
CA HIS A 89 -1.88 6.22 -0.63
C HIS A 89 -2.40 5.32 0.50
N ILE A 90 -2.57 5.85 1.72
CA ILE A 90 -3.19 5.12 2.83
C ILE A 90 -4.61 4.68 2.45
N THR A 91 -5.38 5.58 1.85
CA THR A 91 -6.78 5.33 1.51
C THR A 91 -6.93 4.19 0.51
N PHE A 92 -6.17 4.21 -0.60
CA PHE A 92 -6.30 3.17 -1.61
C PHE A 92 -5.58 1.86 -1.25
N CYS A 93 -4.51 1.90 -0.43
CA CYS A 93 -3.80 0.69 0.01
C CYS A 93 -4.57 -0.09 1.09
N THR A 94 -5.34 0.57 1.95
CA THR A 94 -6.04 -0.07 3.08
C THR A 94 -6.94 -1.24 2.67
N PRO A 95 -7.77 -1.17 1.61
CA PRO A 95 -8.58 -2.29 1.16
C PRO A 95 -7.81 -3.55 0.80
N TYR A 96 -6.63 -3.40 0.23
CA TYR A 96 -5.76 -4.52 -0.14
C TYR A 96 -5.17 -5.22 1.09
N VAL A 97 -4.87 -4.46 2.14
CA VAL A 97 -4.46 -5.02 3.43
C VAL A 97 -5.60 -5.82 4.07
N VAL A 98 -6.82 -5.28 4.08
CA VAL A 98 -8.01 -6.01 4.56
C VAL A 98 -8.16 -7.33 3.83
N LEU A 99 -8.01 -7.31 2.49
CA LEU A 99 -8.08 -8.52 1.65
C LEU A 99 -6.99 -9.54 2.01
N SER A 100 -5.80 -9.09 2.38
CA SER A 100 -4.66 -9.96 2.75
C SER A 100 -4.82 -10.57 4.15
N VAL A 101 -5.42 -9.86 5.09
CA VAL A 101 -5.60 -10.28 6.49
C VAL A 101 -6.85 -11.17 6.66
N MET A 102 -7.93 -10.86 5.94
CA MET A 102 -9.23 -11.54 6.09
C MET A 102 -9.16 -13.08 5.95
N PRO A 103 -8.40 -13.69 5.01
CA PRO A 103 -8.28 -15.14 4.90
C PRO A 103 -7.62 -15.78 6.12
N ARG A 104 -6.72 -15.08 6.81
CA ARG A 104 -6.09 -15.57 8.04
C ARG A 104 -7.11 -15.61 9.18
N LEU A 105 -7.89 -14.55 9.36
CA LEU A 105 -8.97 -14.53 10.34
C LEU A 105 -10.00 -15.64 10.10
N LYS A 106 -10.36 -15.92 8.85
CA LYS A 106 -11.30 -16.99 8.50
C LYS A 106 -10.77 -18.40 8.76
N LYS A 107 -9.45 -18.59 8.72
CA LYS A 107 -8.78 -19.89 9.00
C LYS A 107 -8.52 -20.09 10.49
N MET A 108 -8.56 -19.02 11.28
CA MET A 108 -8.34 -19.10 12.73
C MET A 108 -9.46 -19.90 13.40
N ASN A 109 -9.08 -20.78 14.32
CA ASN A 109 -10.05 -21.47 15.15
C ASN A 109 -10.59 -20.50 16.22
N GLN A 110 -11.87 -20.14 16.11
CA GLN A 110 -12.52 -19.20 17.03
C GLN A 110 -12.54 -19.71 18.47
N ASN A 111 -12.58 -21.04 18.68
CA ASN A 111 -12.59 -21.62 20.02
C ASN A 111 -11.34 -21.26 20.83
N VAL A 112 -10.19 -20.98 20.17
CA VAL A 112 -8.95 -20.58 20.86
C VAL A 112 -9.11 -19.18 21.47
N TYR A 113 -9.82 -18.28 20.80
CA TYR A 113 -10.12 -16.96 21.33
C TYR A 113 -11.09 -17.05 22.53
N GLU A 114 -12.16 -17.84 22.41
CA GLU A 114 -13.14 -18.06 23.48
C GLU A 114 -12.48 -18.74 24.70
N ALA A 115 -11.67 -19.78 24.46
CA ALA A 115 -10.91 -20.44 25.53
C ALA A 115 -9.95 -19.50 26.28
N ALA A 116 -9.36 -18.54 25.59
CA ALA A 116 -8.50 -17.54 26.22
C ALA A 116 -9.31 -16.63 27.18
N LEU A 117 -10.54 -16.25 26.78
CA LEU A 117 -11.44 -15.47 27.63
C LEU A 117 -11.91 -16.27 28.85
N ASP A 118 -12.26 -17.56 28.66
CA ASP A 118 -12.69 -18.47 29.73
C ASP A 118 -11.57 -18.69 30.78
N LEU A 119 -10.32 -18.64 30.34
CA LEU A 119 -9.14 -18.67 31.21
C LEU A 119 -8.84 -17.34 31.92
N GLY A 120 -9.74 -16.35 31.78
CA GLY A 120 -9.63 -15.06 32.46
C GLY A 120 -8.79 -14.01 31.71
N ALA A 121 -8.45 -14.23 30.43
CA ALA A 121 -7.80 -13.20 29.65
C ALA A 121 -8.78 -12.06 29.34
N THR A 122 -8.32 -10.81 29.45
CA THR A 122 -9.11 -9.67 28.95
C THR A 122 -9.21 -9.71 27.42
N PRO A 123 -10.24 -9.10 26.81
CA PRO A 123 -10.36 -9.04 25.34
C PRO A 123 -9.13 -8.49 24.65
N PHE A 124 -8.46 -7.50 25.24
CA PHE A 124 -7.22 -6.94 24.71
C PHE A 124 -6.04 -7.93 24.79
N GLN A 125 -5.97 -8.71 25.89
CA GLN A 125 -4.96 -9.76 26.02
C GLN A 125 -5.18 -10.88 25.03
N ALA A 126 -6.42 -11.31 24.82
CA ALA A 126 -6.80 -12.31 23.83
C ALA A 126 -6.51 -11.81 22.39
N LEU A 127 -6.83 -10.54 22.09
CA LEU A 127 -6.45 -9.91 20.83
C LEU A 127 -4.93 -9.97 20.59
N ARG A 128 -4.14 -9.56 21.58
CA ARG A 128 -2.67 -9.45 21.44
C ARG A 128 -1.96 -10.81 21.43
N LYS A 129 -2.44 -11.79 22.23
CA LYS A 129 -1.78 -13.09 22.41
C LYS A 129 -2.29 -14.18 21.47
N VAL A 130 -3.52 -14.06 20.97
CA VAL A 130 -4.15 -15.07 20.12
C VAL A 130 -4.34 -14.55 18.70
N ILE A 131 -5.11 -13.45 18.52
CA ILE A 131 -5.47 -12.98 17.17
C ILE A 131 -4.26 -12.41 16.42
N LEU A 132 -3.51 -11.51 17.07
CA LEU A 132 -2.42 -10.78 16.41
C LEU A 132 -1.30 -11.70 15.88
N PRO A 133 -0.82 -12.71 16.63
CA PRO A 133 0.15 -13.67 16.11
C PRO A 133 -0.38 -14.48 14.92
N GLU A 134 -1.66 -14.87 14.95
CA GLU A 134 -2.29 -15.66 13.91
C GLU A 134 -2.44 -14.89 12.58
N ILE A 135 -2.78 -13.60 12.66
CA ILE A 135 -2.91 -12.76 11.46
C ILE A 135 -1.59 -12.16 10.98
N ARG A 136 -0.51 -12.25 11.75
CA ARG A 136 0.80 -11.66 11.41
C ARG A 136 1.28 -12.00 10.00
N PRO A 137 1.18 -13.24 9.48
CA PRO A 137 1.56 -13.54 8.11
C PRO A 137 0.70 -12.79 7.08
N GLY A 138 -0.59 -12.57 7.37
CA GLY A 138 -1.49 -11.77 6.55
C GLY A 138 -1.13 -10.28 6.57
N MET A 139 -0.74 -9.76 7.75
CA MET A 139 -0.27 -8.38 7.90
C MET A 139 1.02 -8.13 7.11
N ILE A 140 1.97 -9.06 7.16
CA ILE A 140 3.23 -8.96 6.40
C ILE A 140 2.95 -8.99 4.90
N SER A 141 2.09 -9.89 4.43
CA SER A 141 1.68 -9.94 3.01
C SER A 141 0.96 -8.66 2.60
N GLY A 142 0.07 -8.14 3.45
CA GLY A 142 -0.63 -6.88 3.22
C GLY A 142 0.30 -5.68 3.16
N PHE A 143 1.30 -5.63 4.05
CA PHE A 143 2.34 -4.60 4.04
C PHE A 143 3.15 -4.60 2.74
N ILE A 144 3.63 -5.78 2.32
CA ILE A 144 4.41 -5.91 1.08
C ILE A 144 3.56 -5.49 -0.13
N LEU A 145 2.30 -5.90 -0.17
CA LEU A 145 1.38 -5.53 -1.24
C LEU A 145 1.13 -4.01 -1.26
N ALA A 146 0.80 -3.41 -0.11
CA ALA A 146 0.58 -1.97 0.02
C ALA A 146 1.83 -1.16 -0.35
N PHE A 147 3.01 -1.62 0.08
CA PHE A 147 4.29 -1.00 -0.25
C PHE A 147 4.56 -1.04 -1.76
N THR A 148 4.35 -2.20 -2.40
CA THR A 148 4.53 -2.35 -3.85
C THR A 148 3.58 -1.48 -4.64
N LEU A 149 2.29 -1.47 -4.27
CA LEU A 149 1.28 -0.62 -4.91
C LEU A 149 1.62 0.88 -4.77
N SER A 150 2.12 1.29 -3.60
CA SER A 150 2.47 2.68 -3.35
C SER A 150 3.71 3.14 -4.11
N ILE A 151 4.71 2.27 -4.32
CA ILE A 151 5.90 2.61 -5.13
C ILE A 151 5.55 2.76 -6.61
N ASP A 152 4.70 1.90 -7.12
CA ASP A 152 4.36 1.83 -8.56
C ASP A 152 3.30 2.86 -8.96
N ASP A 153 2.63 3.48 -7.97
CA ASP A 153 1.55 4.41 -8.26
C ASP A 153 2.04 5.69 -8.95
N PHE A 154 1.36 6.01 -10.03
CA PHE A 154 1.48 7.26 -10.74
C PHE A 154 0.17 8.04 -10.74
N ALA A 155 -0.94 7.33 -10.94
CA ALA A 155 -2.22 7.94 -11.21
C ALA A 155 -2.78 8.71 -10.00
N VAL A 156 -2.77 8.12 -8.83
CA VAL A 156 -3.23 8.81 -7.61
C VAL A 156 -2.27 9.92 -7.23
N THR A 157 -0.96 9.66 -7.34
CA THR A 157 0.08 10.63 -7.02
C THR A 157 -0.05 11.89 -7.86
N ILE A 158 -0.17 11.79 -9.20
CA ILE A 158 -0.18 12.97 -10.09
C ILE A 158 -1.33 13.94 -9.79
N PHE A 159 -2.48 13.44 -9.31
CA PHE A 159 -3.62 14.25 -8.92
C PHE A 159 -3.51 14.86 -7.52
N THR A 160 -2.75 14.24 -6.62
CA THR A 160 -2.69 14.64 -5.20
C THR A 160 -1.39 15.33 -4.79
N ILE A 161 -0.38 15.37 -5.68
CA ILE A 161 0.96 15.90 -5.39
C ILE A 161 1.00 17.43 -5.33
N GLY A 162 0.12 18.12 -6.07
CA GLY A 162 0.10 19.59 -6.15
C GLY A 162 1.29 20.17 -6.92
N ASN A 163 1.52 21.47 -6.69
CA ASN A 163 2.53 22.26 -7.39
C ASN A 163 3.74 22.67 -6.51
N GLU A 164 3.87 22.13 -5.32
CA GLU A 164 4.91 22.53 -4.34
C GLU A 164 6.31 21.96 -4.62
N GLY A 165 6.56 21.45 -5.82
CA GLY A 165 7.88 20.92 -6.20
C GLY A 165 8.20 19.53 -5.60
N LEU A 166 7.21 18.87 -5.01
CA LEU A 166 7.32 17.47 -4.63
C LEU A 166 7.34 16.60 -5.89
N GLU A 167 8.33 15.75 -6.02
CA GLU A 167 8.41 14.77 -7.10
C GLU A 167 8.58 13.37 -6.53
N THR A 168 7.83 12.42 -7.06
CA THR A 168 8.05 10.99 -6.89
C THR A 168 8.76 10.43 -8.12
N LEU A 169 9.29 9.22 -8.04
CA LEU A 169 10.00 8.60 -9.16
C LEU A 169 9.11 8.50 -10.40
N SER A 170 7.86 8.10 -10.25
CA SER A 170 6.89 7.96 -11.33
C SER A 170 6.56 9.30 -11.99
N THR A 171 6.31 10.35 -11.19
CA THR A 171 6.04 11.70 -11.69
C THR A 171 7.28 12.35 -12.31
N PHE A 172 8.46 12.11 -11.76
CA PHE A 172 9.74 12.57 -12.32
C PHE A 172 10.01 11.97 -13.70
N ILE A 173 9.89 10.64 -13.84
CA ILE A 173 10.06 9.94 -15.12
C ILE A 173 9.05 10.45 -16.16
N TYR A 174 7.79 10.64 -15.75
CA TYR A 174 6.76 11.18 -16.63
C TYR A 174 7.07 12.60 -17.09
N ALA A 175 7.50 13.48 -16.19
CA ALA A 175 7.86 14.87 -16.51
C ALA A 175 9.06 14.93 -17.47
N ASP A 176 10.06 14.04 -17.28
CA ASP A 176 11.23 13.95 -18.14
C ASP A 176 10.87 13.41 -19.54
N ALA A 177 10.08 12.35 -19.60
CA ALA A 177 9.60 11.78 -20.88
C ALA A 177 8.81 12.80 -21.70
N ARG A 178 8.05 13.68 -21.05
CA ARG A 178 7.26 14.72 -21.70
C ARG A 178 8.10 15.87 -22.27
N LYS A 179 9.32 16.09 -21.77
CA LYS A 179 10.24 17.14 -22.23
C LYS A 179 10.99 16.78 -23.54
N GLY A 180 10.73 15.65 -24.15
CA GLY A 180 11.35 15.29 -25.45
C GLY A 180 12.10 13.96 -25.45
N GLY A 181 11.87 13.11 -24.46
CA GLY A 181 12.43 11.76 -24.32
C GLY A 181 13.23 11.59 -23.04
N LEU A 182 13.33 10.34 -22.61
CA LEU A 182 14.11 9.98 -21.41
C LEU A 182 15.56 10.44 -21.56
N THR A 183 16.03 11.24 -20.62
CA THR A 183 17.45 11.60 -20.54
C THR A 183 18.31 10.33 -20.59
N PRO A 184 19.46 10.35 -21.25
CA PRO A 184 20.35 9.19 -21.36
C PRO A 184 20.67 8.53 -20.00
N GLU A 185 20.63 9.29 -18.93
CA GLU A 185 20.90 8.86 -17.55
C GLU A 185 19.75 8.00 -16.95
N LEU A 186 18.52 8.17 -17.41
CA LEU A 186 17.37 7.37 -16.94
C LEU A 186 17.24 6.01 -17.63
N ARG A 187 17.85 5.85 -18.80
CA ARG A 187 17.83 4.56 -19.54
C ARG A 187 18.49 3.42 -18.77
N PRO A 188 19.70 3.60 -18.18
CA PRO A 188 20.32 2.57 -17.33
C PRO A 188 19.49 2.26 -16.09
N LEU A 189 18.86 3.27 -15.48
CA LEU A 189 18.02 3.10 -14.30
C LEU A 189 16.83 2.18 -14.57
N SER A 190 16.12 2.42 -15.68
CA SER A 190 14.99 1.56 -16.09
C SER A 190 15.42 0.12 -16.32
N THR A 191 16.60 -0.07 -16.92
CA THR A 191 17.17 -1.42 -17.14
C THR A 191 17.54 -2.10 -15.82
N ILE A 192 18.14 -1.38 -14.88
CA ILE A 192 18.51 -1.90 -13.56
C ILE A 192 17.26 -2.30 -12.77
N ILE A 193 16.23 -1.47 -12.77
CA ILE A 193 14.96 -1.76 -12.10
C ILE A 193 14.32 -3.02 -12.72
N PHE A 194 14.25 -3.09 -14.06
CA PHE A 194 13.69 -4.24 -14.76
C PHE A 194 14.44 -5.52 -14.42
N VAL A 195 15.76 -5.52 -14.50
CA VAL A 195 16.60 -6.69 -14.17
C VAL A 195 16.46 -7.08 -12.71
N THR A 196 16.39 -6.11 -11.79
CA THR A 196 16.21 -6.38 -10.36
C THR A 196 14.88 -7.06 -10.08
N VAL A 197 13.80 -6.54 -10.66
CA VAL A 197 12.45 -7.14 -10.54
C VAL A 197 12.42 -8.54 -11.16
N LEU A 198 13.02 -8.74 -12.33
CA LEU A 198 13.12 -10.04 -12.98
C LEU A 198 13.85 -11.06 -12.12
N VAL A 199 15.01 -10.69 -11.57
CA VAL A 199 15.78 -11.55 -10.66
C VAL A 199 15.00 -11.89 -9.40
N LEU A 200 14.35 -10.90 -8.79
CA LEU A 200 13.47 -11.11 -7.63
C LEU A 200 12.34 -12.09 -7.93
N LEU A 201 11.65 -11.95 -9.05
CA LEU A 201 10.60 -12.87 -9.48
C LEU A 201 11.12 -14.30 -9.69
N ILE A 202 12.28 -14.47 -10.32
CA ILE A 202 12.91 -15.78 -10.52
C ILE A 202 13.27 -16.41 -9.15
N VAL A 203 13.85 -15.65 -8.24
CA VAL A 203 14.23 -16.13 -6.89
C VAL A 203 13.00 -16.54 -6.09
N ILE A 204 11.94 -15.73 -6.11
CA ILE A 204 10.68 -16.00 -5.41
C ILE A 204 10.02 -17.25 -5.99
N ASN A 205 9.96 -17.40 -7.31
CA ASN A 205 9.36 -18.56 -7.97
C ASN A 205 10.13 -19.85 -7.64
N LYS A 206 11.46 -19.83 -7.70
CA LYS A 206 12.28 -20.98 -7.33
C LYS A 206 12.14 -21.38 -5.86
N ARG A 207 11.95 -20.40 -4.95
CA ARG A 207 11.66 -20.70 -3.53
C ARG A 207 10.26 -21.27 -3.33
N ALA A 208 9.28 -20.79 -4.08
CA ALA A 208 7.91 -21.30 -4.02
C ALA A 208 7.81 -22.76 -4.53
N GLU A 209 8.58 -23.13 -5.55
CA GLU A 209 8.68 -24.52 -6.04
C GLU A 209 9.31 -25.45 -5.01
N LYS A 210 10.42 -25.03 -4.37
CA LYS A 210 11.09 -25.82 -3.31
C LYS A 210 10.25 -26.02 -2.05
N SER A 211 9.24 -25.18 -1.81
CA SER A 211 8.31 -25.32 -0.67
C SER A 211 7.13 -26.26 -0.95
N LYS A 212 6.96 -26.70 -2.20
CA LYS A 212 5.89 -27.63 -2.62
C LYS A 212 6.39 -29.06 -2.84
N SER A 213 7.68 -29.26 -2.88
CA SER A 213 8.38 -30.56 -2.90
C SER A 213 8.77 -30.97 -1.48
#